data_1b34c29c4dd7f1fb5c1d0f7f6da7644d
#
_entry.id   1b34c29c4dd7f1fb5c1d0f7f6da7644d
#
_cell.length_a   1.000
_cell.length_b   1.000
_cell.length_c   1.000
_cell.angle_alpha   90.00
_cell.angle_beta   90.00
_cell.angle_gamma   90.00
#
_symmetry.space_group_name_H-M   'P 1'
#
loop_
_entity.id
_entity.type
_entity.pdbx_description
1 polymer ?
#
loop_
_entity_poly.entity_id
_entity_poly.type
_entity_poly.pdbx_seq_one_letter_code
_entity_poly.pdbx_strand_id
1 'polypeptide(L)'
;MKNKTTVIIVAQVIIIIILIWVIVLLGNKNITGIQSDEDEADEEIIIDYTTVVDGIKQIQLPTSVETNSNIQYKKLNKTQINQKKLNYGMVQNLGPLISKRTNLARVNHQSKKVRHKIRIEKKHLEALRTLNEDNKNISDLTISKKEIEVSDLENQLNIYMNEKTGILSSIRQEWGDFFVRATKNKKDPLNKILKNKNQLISLSITQSHREELPPRNIVIIPSISSTPEIKGEFLSSAPMVNPSIVGKNFFYVTDNNKLKIGERISAYVAQPNDQQNYLLVPNSSVVWSNGQPWAYIRIKSNGNFERRSLQGMREAENGSEYGWIVLEGKIKVDDEIVTNGAQLLLSEEFKYQIKNENED
;
A
#
# COMPACT_ATOMS: atom_id res chain seq x y z
N MET A 1 64.03 53.26 -13.21
CA MET A 1 63.72 51.81 -13.06
C MET A 1 62.46 51.35 -13.85
N LYS A 2 61.77 52.20 -14.63
CA LYS A 2 60.54 51.83 -15.38
C LYS A 2 60.80 51.07 -16.68
N ASN A 3 62.01 51.08 -17.29
CA ASN A 3 62.25 50.46 -18.57
C ASN A 3 62.59 48.96 -18.52
N LYS A 4 63.02 48.43 -17.36
CA LYS A 4 63.38 46.99 -17.27
C LYS A 4 62.12 46.07 -17.19
N THR A 5 61.09 46.51 -16.52
CA THR A 5 59.81 45.74 -16.41
C THR A 5 59.08 45.69 -17.73
N THR A 6 59.09 46.79 -18.49
CA THR A 6 58.42 46.83 -19.82
C THR A 6 59.14 45.92 -20.83
N VAL A 7 60.49 45.86 -20.77
CA VAL A 7 61.27 44.93 -21.63
C VAL A 7 61.01 43.48 -21.29
N ILE A 8 60.86 43.16 -20.00
CA ILE A 8 60.54 41.79 -19.57
C ILE A 8 59.13 41.35 -20.04
N ILE A 9 58.13 42.24 -19.96
CA ILE A 9 56.76 41.98 -20.39
C ILE A 9 56.73 41.78 -21.90
N VAL A 10 57.44 42.59 -22.70
CA VAL A 10 57.54 42.46 -24.15
C VAL A 10 58.21 41.14 -24.53
N ALA A 11 59.29 40.76 -23.82
CA ALA A 11 59.96 39.47 -24.03
C ALA A 11 59.06 38.27 -23.72
N GLN A 12 58.22 38.34 -22.67
CA GLN A 12 57.23 37.28 -22.40
C GLN A 12 56.17 37.17 -23.44
N VAL A 13 55.64 38.26 -23.98
CA VAL A 13 54.66 38.25 -25.06
C VAL A 13 55.23 37.63 -26.34
N ILE A 14 56.47 37.95 -26.64
CA ILE A 14 57.15 37.37 -27.83
C ILE A 14 57.34 35.84 -27.65
N ILE A 15 57.69 35.37 -26.46
CA ILE A 15 57.86 33.95 -26.17
C ILE A 15 56.49 33.22 -26.30
N ILE A 16 55.42 33.82 -25.84
CA ILE A 16 54.06 33.25 -25.96
C ILE A 16 53.64 33.14 -27.43
N ILE A 17 53.92 34.17 -28.22
CA ILE A 17 53.61 34.16 -29.67
C ILE A 17 54.44 33.07 -30.39
N ILE A 18 55.71 32.90 -30.04
CA ILE A 18 56.58 31.87 -30.61
C ILE A 18 56.04 30.47 -30.19
N LEU A 19 55.61 30.28 -28.94
CA LEU A 19 55.00 29.02 -28.46
C LEU A 19 53.71 28.67 -29.20
N ILE A 20 52.85 29.64 -29.44
CA ILE A 20 51.62 29.46 -30.23
C ILE A 20 52.00 29.07 -31.69
N TRP A 21 52.97 29.73 -32.29
CA TRP A 21 53.47 29.38 -33.65
C TRP A 21 54.08 27.97 -33.71
N VAL A 22 54.79 27.55 -32.69
CA VAL A 22 55.37 26.19 -32.59
C VAL A 22 54.25 25.15 -32.44
N ILE A 23 53.22 25.42 -31.67
CA ILE A 23 52.05 24.54 -31.52
C ILE A 23 51.31 24.42 -32.86
N VAL A 24 51.11 25.51 -33.58
CA VAL A 24 50.46 25.52 -34.90
C VAL A 24 51.32 24.78 -35.93
N LEU A 25 52.64 24.97 -35.94
CA LEU A 25 53.54 24.28 -36.87
C LEU A 25 53.69 22.79 -36.56
N LEU A 26 53.74 22.41 -35.28
CA LEU A 26 53.80 20.99 -34.87
C LEU A 26 52.43 20.31 -35.01
N GLY A 27 51.33 21.03 -34.76
CA GLY A 27 49.97 20.54 -34.98
C GLY A 27 49.67 20.32 -36.47
N ASN A 28 50.23 21.14 -37.36
CA ASN A 28 49.94 21.05 -38.78
C ASN A 28 50.74 19.94 -39.49
N LYS A 29 51.76 19.31 -38.86
CA LYS A 29 52.46 18.16 -39.43
C LYS A 29 51.66 16.86 -39.44
N ASN A 30 50.55 16.79 -38.72
CA ASN A 30 49.62 15.65 -38.77
C ASN A 30 48.44 15.86 -39.71
N ILE A 31 48.36 17.00 -40.42
CA ILE A 31 47.22 17.33 -41.31
C ILE A 31 47.61 17.40 -42.79
N THR A 32 48.94 17.40 -43.15
CA THR A 32 49.38 17.43 -44.53
C THR A 32 49.77 16.05 -45.04
N GLY A 33 48.87 15.12 -44.95
CA GLY A 33 48.94 13.79 -45.57
C GLY A 33 47.69 13.49 -46.39
N ILE A 34 46.95 14.51 -46.79
CA ILE A 34 45.84 14.32 -47.74
C ILE A 34 46.29 14.90 -49.05
N GLN A 35 46.89 14.03 -49.90
CA GLN A 35 46.92 14.20 -51.32
C GLN A 35 45.47 14.21 -51.80
N SER A 36 45.15 15.25 -52.57
CA SER A 36 43.93 15.33 -53.35
C SER A 36 43.96 14.22 -54.40
N ASP A 37 43.29 13.14 -54.13
CA ASP A 37 42.72 12.25 -55.12
C ASP A 37 41.22 12.39 -55.07
N GLU A 38 40.67 12.66 -56.23
CA GLU A 38 39.28 12.90 -56.53
C GLU A 38 38.44 11.69 -56.14
N ASP A 39 37.24 12.02 -55.57
CA ASP A 39 36.02 11.24 -55.62
C ASP A 39 36.13 9.71 -55.46
N GLU A 40 36.40 9.24 -54.25
CA GLU A 40 35.73 8.07 -53.74
C GLU A 40 35.07 8.50 -52.43
N ALA A 41 33.77 8.74 -52.48
CA ALA A 41 32.92 8.73 -51.30
C ALA A 41 33.15 7.37 -50.64
N ASP A 42 33.91 7.36 -49.53
CA ASP A 42 33.88 6.24 -48.60
C ASP A 42 32.40 6.06 -48.23
N GLU A 43 31.70 5.25 -48.99
CA GLU A 43 30.48 4.66 -48.55
C GLU A 43 30.86 3.90 -47.26
N GLU A 44 30.76 4.56 -46.10
CA GLU A 44 30.71 3.85 -44.86
C GLU A 44 29.69 2.72 -45.05
N ILE A 45 30.18 1.49 -45.16
CA ILE A 45 29.35 0.30 -45.25
C ILE A 45 28.55 0.26 -43.96
N ILE A 46 27.40 0.91 -43.96
CA ILE A 46 26.51 0.95 -42.84
C ILE A 46 25.87 -0.42 -42.79
N ILE A 47 26.44 -1.28 -41.95
CA ILE A 47 25.90 -2.63 -41.74
C ILE A 47 24.60 -2.50 -40.95
N ASP A 48 23.50 -2.90 -41.59
CA ASP A 48 22.22 -3.00 -40.95
C ASP A 48 22.14 -4.31 -40.15
N TYR A 49 22.06 -4.19 -38.85
CA TYR A 49 21.87 -5.32 -37.95
C TYR A 49 20.40 -5.64 -37.67
N THR A 50 19.44 -4.95 -38.32
CA THR A 50 18.02 -5.20 -38.08
C THR A 50 17.45 -6.20 -39.07
N THR A 51 16.67 -7.12 -38.60
CA THR A 51 15.95 -8.12 -39.37
C THR A 51 14.46 -8.14 -38.91
N VAL A 52 13.56 -8.52 -39.81
CA VAL A 52 12.14 -8.70 -39.47
C VAL A 52 11.81 -10.19 -39.53
N VAL A 53 11.46 -10.76 -38.39
CA VAL A 53 11.06 -12.16 -38.27
C VAL A 53 9.62 -12.18 -37.76
N ASP A 54 8.72 -12.83 -38.49
CA ASP A 54 7.28 -12.89 -38.15
C ASP A 54 6.60 -11.53 -37.90
N GLY A 55 7.04 -10.48 -38.62
CA GLY A 55 6.53 -9.12 -38.47
C GLY A 55 7.10 -8.37 -37.25
N ILE A 56 8.02 -8.97 -36.50
CA ILE A 56 8.69 -8.37 -35.35
C ILE A 56 10.11 -7.97 -35.74
N LYS A 57 10.48 -6.71 -35.46
CA LYS A 57 11.84 -6.22 -35.69
C LYS A 57 12.76 -6.81 -34.64
N GLN A 58 13.84 -7.43 -35.08
CA GLN A 58 14.89 -8.04 -34.26
C GLN A 58 16.26 -7.48 -34.65
N ILE A 59 17.16 -7.47 -33.71
CA ILE A 59 18.54 -7.05 -33.94
C ILE A 59 19.43 -8.30 -33.91
N GLN A 60 20.18 -8.51 -35.02
CA GLN A 60 21.11 -9.61 -35.17
C GLN A 60 22.53 -9.04 -35.13
N LEU A 61 23.17 -9.10 -33.97
CA LEU A 61 24.57 -8.66 -33.84
C LEU A 61 25.53 -9.81 -34.06
N PRO A 62 26.67 -9.59 -34.79
CA PRO A 62 27.78 -10.53 -34.78
C PRO A 62 28.34 -10.70 -33.36
N THR A 63 28.80 -11.91 -33.03
CA THR A 63 29.36 -12.22 -31.71
C THR A 63 30.56 -11.30 -31.34
N SER A 64 31.33 -10.88 -32.32
CA SER A 64 32.41 -9.92 -32.12
C SER A 64 31.90 -8.56 -31.62
N VAL A 65 30.78 -8.09 -32.18
CA VAL A 65 30.15 -6.81 -31.80
C VAL A 65 29.51 -6.94 -30.41
N GLU A 66 28.79 -8.04 -30.11
CA GLU A 66 28.27 -8.31 -28.79
C GLU A 66 29.36 -8.25 -27.72
N THR A 67 30.49 -8.91 -27.98
CA THR A 67 31.63 -8.97 -27.05
C THR A 67 32.30 -7.62 -26.87
N ASN A 68 32.60 -6.93 -27.96
CA ASN A 68 33.26 -5.61 -27.94
C ASN A 68 32.39 -4.54 -27.27
N SER A 69 31.08 -4.64 -27.43
CA SER A 69 30.10 -3.73 -26.80
C SER A 69 29.72 -4.14 -25.40
N ASN A 70 30.34 -5.20 -24.86
CA ASN A 70 30.07 -5.74 -23.52
C ASN A 70 28.56 -5.94 -23.23
N ILE A 71 27.83 -6.50 -24.21
CA ILE A 71 26.41 -6.80 -24.01
C ILE A 71 26.30 -7.95 -23.03
N GLN A 72 25.56 -7.70 -21.95
CA GLN A 72 25.29 -8.69 -20.90
C GLN A 72 23.78 -8.92 -20.76
N TYR A 73 23.43 -10.14 -20.46
CA TYR A 73 22.03 -10.53 -20.23
C TYR A 73 21.91 -11.46 -19.03
N LYS A 74 20.76 -11.44 -18.38
CA LYS A 74 20.45 -12.26 -17.19
C LYS A 74 19.07 -12.89 -17.37
N LYS A 75 18.90 -14.12 -16.89
CA LYS A 75 17.59 -14.77 -16.86
C LYS A 75 16.67 -14.09 -15.84
N LEU A 76 15.43 -13.87 -16.27
CA LEU A 76 14.38 -13.36 -15.41
C LEU A 76 13.83 -14.47 -14.52
N ASN A 77 13.76 -14.19 -13.24
CA ASN A 77 13.20 -15.07 -12.24
C ASN A 77 11.86 -14.53 -11.72
N LYS A 78 10.98 -15.44 -11.29
CA LYS A 78 9.78 -15.05 -10.55
C LYS A 78 10.18 -14.38 -9.24
N THR A 79 9.50 -13.30 -8.94
CA THR A 79 9.61 -12.65 -7.64
C THR A 79 8.25 -12.60 -6.97
N GLN A 80 8.23 -12.90 -5.68
CA GLN A 80 7.04 -12.69 -4.87
C GLN A 80 7.11 -11.29 -4.29
N ILE A 81 6.10 -10.51 -4.57
CA ILE A 81 6.01 -9.16 -4.05
C ILE A 81 5.08 -9.17 -2.85
N ASN A 82 5.65 -8.96 -1.69
CA ASN A 82 4.87 -8.59 -0.52
C ASN A 82 4.51 -7.10 -0.63
N GLN A 83 3.52 -6.78 -1.47
CA GLN A 83 3.03 -5.41 -1.54
C GLN A 83 2.42 -5.04 -0.19
N LYS A 84 3.12 -4.18 0.52
CA LYS A 84 2.58 -3.53 1.72
C LYS A 84 1.80 -2.30 1.26
N LYS A 85 0.49 -2.36 1.33
CA LYS A 85 -0.35 -1.20 1.02
C LYS A 85 -0.49 -0.32 2.25
N LEU A 86 -0.21 0.97 2.10
CA LEU A 86 -0.42 1.96 3.15
C LEU A 86 -1.92 2.27 3.26
N ASN A 87 -2.47 2.13 4.45
CA ASN A 87 -3.85 2.43 4.77
C ASN A 87 -3.88 3.40 5.94
N TYR A 88 -4.98 4.13 6.08
CA TYR A 88 -5.13 5.20 7.06
C TYR A 88 -6.21 4.88 8.07
N GLY A 89 -6.01 5.31 9.29
CA GLY A 89 -6.92 5.10 10.37
C GLY A 89 -6.76 6.10 11.51
N MET A 90 -7.45 5.81 12.61
CA MET A 90 -7.36 6.64 13.81
C MET A 90 -7.59 5.82 15.09
N VAL A 91 -6.99 6.28 16.17
CA VAL A 91 -7.20 5.73 17.51
C VAL A 91 -8.57 6.15 18.01
N GLN A 92 -9.40 5.18 18.40
CA GLN A 92 -10.80 5.41 18.75
C GLN A 92 -10.96 5.95 20.17
N ASN A 93 -11.88 6.91 20.32
CA ASN A 93 -12.36 7.35 21.62
C ASN A 93 -13.43 6.37 22.14
N LEU A 94 -13.13 5.68 23.21
CA LEU A 94 -14.03 4.69 23.82
C LEU A 94 -15.04 5.31 24.82
N GLY A 95 -14.96 6.59 25.09
CA GLY A 95 -15.86 7.27 26.03
C GLY A 95 -17.34 6.99 25.77
N PRO A 96 -17.84 7.12 24.53
CA PRO A 96 -19.25 6.80 24.20
C PRO A 96 -19.62 5.34 24.49
N LEU A 97 -18.74 4.39 24.17
CA LEU A 97 -18.96 2.97 24.42
C LEU A 97 -18.98 2.67 25.92
N ILE A 98 -18.08 3.26 26.71
CA ILE A 98 -18.03 3.13 28.16
C ILE A 98 -19.32 3.65 28.79
N SER A 99 -19.80 4.83 28.38
CA SER A 99 -21.05 5.41 28.83
C SER A 99 -22.25 4.51 28.55
N LYS A 100 -22.37 3.97 27.33
CA LYS A 100 -23.43 3.02 26.96
C LYS A 100 -23.39 1.73 27.79
N ARG A 101 -22.20 1.20 28.05
CA ARG A 101 -22.04 0.01 28.92
C ARG A 101 -22.43 0.29 30.36
N THR A 102 -22.11 1.45 30.90
CA THR A 102 -22.53 1.87 32.25
C THR A 102 -24.05 1.99 32.34
N ASN A 103 -24.67 2.61 31.34
CA ASN A 103 -26.13 2.69 31.26
C ASN A 103 -26.78 1.30 31.14
N LEU A 104 -26.24 0.42 30.33
CA LEU A 104 -26.70 -0.95 30.20
C LEU A 104 -26.63 -1.70 31.55
N ALA A 105 -25.55 -1.52 32.30
CA ALA A 105 -25.42 -2.11 33.65
C ALA A 105 -26.45 -1.58 34.60
N ARG A 106 -26.71 -0.25 34.60
CA ARG A 106 -27.76 0.40 35.39
C ARG A 106 -29.15 -0.18 35.09
N VAL A 107 -29.52 -0.24 33.80
CA VAL A 107 -30.80 -0.76 33.33
C VAL A 107 -30.99 -2.23 33.69
N ASN A 108 -29.95 -3.04 33.51
CA ASN A 108 -29.94 -4.45 33.90
C ASN A 108 -30.17 -4.61 35.44
N HIS A 109 -29.60 -3.74 36.23
CA HIS A 109 -29.74 -3.78 37.67
C HIS A 109 -31.19 -3.40 38.08
N GLN A 110 -31.73 -2.31 37.49
CA GLN A 110 -33.11 -1.87 37.74
C GLN A 110 -34.12 -2.92 37.29
N SER A 111 -33.97 -3.50 36.09
CA SER A 111 -34.86 -4.55 35.61
C SER A 111 -34.85 -5.79 36.50
N LYS A 112 -33.67 -6.18 37.04
CA LYS A 112 -33.57 -7.27 38.03
C LYS A 112 -34.32 -6.95 39.33
N LYS A 113 -34.17 -5.72 39.85
CA LYS A 113 -34.84 -5.26 41.06
C LYS A 113 -36.37 -5.29 40.88
N VAL A 114 -36.87 -4.74 39.78
CA VAL A 114 -38.33 -4.73 39.50
C VAL A 114 -38.86 -6.15 39.29
N ARG A 115 -38.13 -7.00 38.54
CA ARG A 115 -38.54 -8.41 38.39
C ARG A 115 -38.62 -9.16 39.71
N HIS A 116 -37.69 -8.88 40.63
CA HIS A 116 -37.76 -9.46 41.97
C HIS A 116 -39.00 -8.96 42.73
N LYS A 117 -39.30 -7.64 42.65
CA LYS A 117 -40.50 -7.05 43.28
C LYS A 117 -41.79 -7.65 42.70
N ILE A 118 -41.91 -7.77 41.37
CA ILE A 118 -43.03 -8.43 40.71
C ILE A 118 -43.27 -9.84 41.29
N ARG A 119 -42.20 -10.62 41.44
CA ARG A 119 -42.32 -11.99 41.98
C ARG A 119 -42.88 -12.01 43.41
N ILE A 120 -42.47 -11.05 44.25
CA ILE A 120 -42.96 -10.94 45.61
C ILE A 120 -44.44 -10.51 45.61
N GLU A 121 -44.81 -9.45 44.87
CA GLU A 121 -46.15 -8.91 44.82
C GLU A 121 -47.17 -9.87 44.19
N LYS A 122 -46.71 -10.66 43.16
CA LYS A 122 -47.57 -11.74 42.61
C LYS A 122 -47.90 -12.82 43.66
N LYS A 123 -46.91 -13.24 44.47
CA LYS A 123 -47.19 -14.18 45.59
C LYS A 123 -48.13 -13.61 46.62
N HIS A 124 -47.98 -12.31 46.91
CA HIS A 124 -48.90 -11.62 47.85
C HIS A 124 -50.29 -11.53 47.26
N LEU A 125 -50.45 -11.19 45.98
CA LEU A 125 -51.74 -11.18 45.31
C LEU A 125 -52.39 -12.57 45.30
N GLU A 126 -51.69 -13.62 45.07
CA GLU A 126 -52.14 -15.01 45.10
C GLU A 126 -52.67 -15.37 46.51
N ALA A 127 -51.89 -15.05 47.55
CA ALA A 127 -52.36 -15.26 48.95
C ALA A 127 -53.62 -14.47 49.28
N LEU A 128 -53.76 -13.20 48.84
CA LEU A 128 -54.98 -12.41 49.04
C LEU A 128 -56.16 -13.02 48.29
N ARG A 129 -56.01 -13.56 47.10
CA ARG A 129 -57.06 -14.25 46.34
C ARG A 129 -57.55 -15.51 47.09
N THR A 130 -56.60 -16.36 47.54
CA THR A 130 -56.93 -17.55 48.31
C THR A 130 -57.74 -17.20 49.60
N LEU A 131 -57.29 -16.17 50.33
CA LEU A 131 -57.99 -15.72 51.55
C LEU A 131 -59.39 -15.14 51.23
N ASN A 132 -59.62 -14.53 50.09
CA ASN A 132 -60.94 -14.06 49.68
C ASN A 132 -61.90 -15.21 49.30
N GLU A 133 -61.33 -16.25 48.59
CA GLU A 133 -62.12 -17.44 48.23
C GLU A 133 -62.57 -18.25 49.43
N ASP A 134 -61.72 -18.43 50.46
CA ASP A 134 -61.99 -19.26 51.61
C ASP A 134 -62.99 -18.59 52.56
N ASN A 135 -62.89 -17.30 52.88
CA ASN A 135 -63.65 -16.67 53.92
C ASN A 135 -64.28 -15.32 53.56
N LYS A 136 -64.14 -14.78 52.37
CA LYS A 136 -64.53 -13.42 51.91
C LYS A 136 -64.13 -12.29 52.89
N ASN A 137 -63.07 -12.51 53.68
CA ASN A 137 -62.58 -11.55 54.67
C ASN A 137 -61.74 -10.42 54.02
N ILE A 138 -61.37 -10.55 52.70
CA ILE A 138 -60.62 -9.56 51.96
C ILE A 138 -61.59 -8.91 50.97
N SER A 139 -61.57 -7.56 50.92
CA SER A 139 -62.37 -6.81 49.96
C SER A 139 -61.79 -6.98 48.51
N ASP A 140 -62.69 -7.17 47.52
CA ASP A 140 -62.40 -7.20 46.10
C ASP A 140 -61.62 -5.93 45.68
N LEU A 141 -61.91 -4.79 46.32
CA LEU A 141 -61.14 -3.56 46.07
C LEU A 141 -59.68 -3.68 46.48
N THR A 142 -59.36 -4.45 47.54
CA THR A 142 -57.95 -4.69 47.95
C THR A 142 -57.24 -5.55 46.96
N ILE A 143 -57.91 -6.57 46.42
CA ILE A 143 -57.35 -7.42 45.34
C ILE A 143 -57.09 -6.58 44.09
N SER A 144 -58.12 -5.82 43.64
CA SER A 144 -57.97 -4.95 42.45
C SER A 144 -56.87 -3.92 42.61
N LYS A 145 -56.66 -3.31 43.76
CA LYS A 145 -55.54 -2.42 44.03
C LYS A 145 -54.19 -3.14 43.88
N LYS A 146 -54.10 -4.37 44.37
CA LYS A 146 -52.89 -5.17 44.27
C LYS A 146 -52.61 -5.62 42.84
N GLU A 147 -53.66 -5.92 42.06
CA GLU A 147 -53.50 -6.21 40.59
C GLU A 147 -52.99 -5.02 39.83
N ILE A 148 -53.50 -3.81 40.11
CA ILE A 148 -53.01 -2.58 39.54
C ILE A 148 -51.51 -2.39 39.88
N GLU A 149 -51.11 -2.57 41.15
CA GLU A 149 -49.70 -2.46 41.56
C GLU A 149 -48.79 -3.44 40.81
N VAL A 150 -49.24 -4.71 40.65
CA VAL A 150 -48.49 -5.71 39.86
C VAL A 150 -48.40 -5.29 38.41
N SER A 151 -49.49 -4.82 37.80
CA SER A 151 -49.51 -4.34 36.41
C SER A 151 -48.56 -3.15 36.19
N ASP A 152 -48.54 -2.20 37.11
CA ASP A 152 -47.62 -1.04 37.03
C ASP A 152 -46.15 -1.46 37.09
N LEU A 153 -45.82 -2.44 37.92
CA LEU A 153 -44.47 -3.00 37.98
C LEU A 153 -44.09 -3.75 36.69
N GLU A 154 -45.06 -4.46 36.09
CA GLU A 154 -44.83 -5.13 34.79
C GLU A 154 -44.60 -4.12 33.67
N ASN A 155 -45.38 -3.04 33.65
CA ASN A 155 -45.18 -1.92 32.74
C ASN A 155 -43.79 -1.28 32.94
N GLN A 156 -43.40 -1.06 34.19
CA GLN A 156 -42.06 -0.54 34.50
C GLN A 156 -40.93 -1.48 34.03
N LEU A 157 -41.13 -2.81 34.18
CA LEU A 157 -40.20 -3.80 33.68
C LEU A 157 -40.07 -3.71 32.13
N ASN A 158 -41.20 -3.58 31.45
CA ASN A 158 -41.24 -3.45 29.99
C ASN A 158 -40.48 -2.19 29.53
N ILE A 159 -40.61 -1.07 30.22
CA ILE A 159 -39.86 0.16 29.95
C ILE A 159 -38.34 -0.12 30.03
N TYR A 160 -37.85 -0.77 31.10
CA TYR A 160 -36.44 -1.12 31.23
C TYR A 160 -35.97 -2.12 30.17
N MET A 161 -36.81 -3.05 29.75
CA MET A 161 -36.48 -4.00 28.67
C MET A 161 -36.34 -3.30 27.32
N ASN A 162 -37.23 -2.34 27.04
CA ASN A 162 -37.15 -1.51 25.83
C ASN A 162 -35.91 -0.60 25.85
N GLU A 163 -35.63 0.06 26.99
CA GLU A 163 -34.40 0.86 27.14
C GLU A 163 -33.13 0.02 26.91
N LYS A 164 -33.09 -1.20 27.48
CA LYS A 164 -32.01 -2.15 27.27
C LYS A 164 -31.82 -2.48 25.78
N THR A 165 -32.92 -2.79 25.09
CA THR A 165 -32.91 -3.10 23.68
C THR A 165 -32.39 -1.92 22.85
N GLY A 166 -32.83 -0.70 23.16
CA GLY A 166 -32.35 0.53 22.52
C GLY A 166 -30.86 0.74 22.70
N ILE A 167 -30.34 0.55 23.92
CA ILE A 167 -28.89 0.67 24.20
C ILE A 167 -28.10 -0.38 23.39
N LEU A 168 -28.56 -1.64 23.36
CA LEU A 168 -27.87 -2.70 22.61
C LEU A 168 -27.88 -2.44 21.08
N SER A 169 -29.01 -1.93 20.56
CA SER A 169 -29.12 -1.54 19.15
C SER A 169 -28.18 -0.39 18.78
N SER A 170 -28.07 0.60 19.66
CA SER A 170 -27.12 1.71 19.47
C SER A 170 -25.67 1.24 19.51
N ILE A 171 -25.31 0.32 20.42
CA ILE A 171 -23.97 -0.29 20.42
C ILE A 171 -23.71 -1.07 19.11
N ARG A 172 -24.72 -1.83 18.64
CA ARG A 172 -24.58 -2.58 17.36
C ARG A 172 -24.37 -1.66 16.19
N GLN A 173 -25.13 -0.58 16.10
CA GLN A 173 -25.05 0.37 15.00
C GLN A 173 -23.69 1.11 14.94
N GLU A 174 -23.15 1.50 16.09
CA GLU A 174 -21.92 2.30 16.16
C GLU A 174 -20.66 1.44 16.20
N TRP A 175 -20.72 0.28 16.89
CA TRP A 175 -19.54 -0.53 17.23
C TRP A 175 -19.60 -1.95 16.66
N GLY A 176 -20.76 -2.43 16.26
CA GLY A 176 -20.95 -3.76 15.68
C GLY A 176 -21.29 -4.85 16.69
N ASP A 177 -21.60 -6.02 16.14
CA ASP A 177 -22.07 -7.18 16.92
C ASP A 177 -21.02 -7.75 17.89
N PHE A 178 -19.73 -7.61 17.56
CA PHE A 178 -18.65 -8.01 18.46
C PHE A 178 -18.80 -7.33 19.81
N PHE A 179 -18.98 -6.01 19.83
CA PHE A 179 -19.09 -5.21 21.06
C PHE A 179 -20.40 -5.50 21.82
N VAL A 180 -21.49 -5.83 21.14
CA VAL A 180 -22.74 -6.30 21.78
C VAL A 180 -22.52 -7.62 22.51
N ARG A 181 -21.82 -8.59 21.87
CA ARG A 181 -21.49 -9.87 22.52
C ARG A 181 -20.55 -9.67 23.70
N ALA A 182 -19.55 -8.83 23.54
CA ALA A 182 -18.57 -8.50 24.57
C ALA A 182 -19.19 -7.86 25.83
N THR A 183 -20.35 -7.18 25.72
CA THR A 183 -21.06 -6.65 26.92
C THR A 183 -21.60 -7.75 27.83
N LYS A 184 -21.79 -8.97 27.29
CA LYS A 184 -22.35 -10.10 28.04
C LYS A 184 -21.27 -10.94 28.74
N ASN A 185 -20.01 -10.83 28.30
CA ASN A 185 -18.92 -11.67 28.78
C ASN A 185 -17.88 -10.86 29.59
N LYS A 186 -17.74 -11.18 30.89
CA LYS A 186 -16.77 -10.49 31.77
C LYS A 186 -15.31 -10.80 31.52
N LYS A 187 -14.98 -11.90 30.79
CA LYS A 187 -13.62 -12.33 30.47
C LYS A 187 -13.15 -11.86 29.06
N ASP A 188 -13.89 -10.99 28.41
CA ASP A 188 -13.66 -10.55 27.06
C ASP A 188 -12.39 -9.67 26.91
N PRO A 189 -11.67 -9.78 25.77
CA PRO A 189 -10.55 -8.88 25.40
C PRO A 189 -10.90 -7.40 25.51
N LEU A 190 -12.16 -7.04 25.32
CA LEU A 190 -12.67 -5.67 25.50
C LEU A 190 -12.35 -5.08 26.86
N ASN A 191 -12.27 -5.87 27.92
CA ASN A 191 -11.95 -5.36 29.25
C ASN A 191 -10.51 -4.82 29.34
N LYS A 192 -9.57 -5.33 28.56
CA LYS A 192 -8.21 -4.78 28.47
C LYS A 192 -8.20 -3.44 27.76
N ILE A 193 -8.98 -3.33 26.67
CA ILE A 193 -9.16 -2.08 25.91
C ILE A 193 -9.80 -1.01 26.78
N LEU A 194 -10.86 -1.35 27.51
CA LEU A 194 -11.58 -0.41 28.39
C LEU A 194 -10.77 0.03 29.61
N LYS A 195 -9.78 -0.75 30.02
CA LYS A 195 -8.83 -0.39 31.10
C LYS A 195 -7.61 0.36 30.60
N ASN A 196 -7.61 0.85 29.35
CA ASN A 196 -6.50 1.54 28.69
C ASN A 196 -5.18 0.76 28.66
N LYS A 197 -5.24 -0.57 28.78
CA LYS A 197 -4.07 -1.42 28.60
C LYS A 197 -3.77 -1.63 27.12
N ASN A 198 -4.81 -1.68 26.30
CA ASN A 198 -4.78 -1.83 24.85
C ASN A 198 -5.57 -0.66 24.23
N GLN A 199 -5.22 -0.30 23.01
CA GLN A 199 -5.92 0.73 22.26
C GLN A 199 -6.68 0.14 21.07
N LEU A 200 -7.85 0.71 20.80
CA LEU A 200 -8.69 0.37 19.66
C LEU A 200 -8.41 1.33 18.51
N ILE A 201 -8.18 0.77 17.34
CA ILE A 201 -7.91 1.50 16.11
C ILE A 201 -9.00 1.18 15.10
N SER A 202 -9.53 2.19 14.43
CA SER A 202 -10.32 2.03 13.22
C SER A 202 -9.41 2.28 12.02
N LEU A 203 -9.29 1.29 11.14
CA LEU A 203 -8.49 1.34 9.93
C LEU A 203 -9.37 1.16 8.71
N SER A 204 -9.26 2.07 7.74
CA SER A 204 -9.95 1.97 6.46
C SER A 204 -9.05 1.23 5.47
N ILE A 205 -9.51 0.08 4.98
CA ILE A 205 -8.77 -0.76 4.04
C ILE A 205 -9.48 -0.74 2.69
N THR A 206 -8.77 -0.29 1.66
CA THR A 206 -9.24 -0.39 0.28
C THR A 206 -8.96 -1.80 -0.21
N GLN A 207 -9.99 -2.62 -0.34
CA GLN A 207 -9.90 -3.98 -0.84
C GLN A 207 -10.00 -4.00 -2.37
N SER A 208 -9.18 -4.82 -3.02
CA SER A 208 -9.21 -5.01 -4.46
C SER A 208 -10.39 -5.89 -4.89
N HIS A 209 -10.80 -6.84 -4.04
CA HIS A 209 -11.93 -7.75 -4.28
C HIS A 209 -12.94 -7.71 -3.13
N ARG A 210 -14.22 -7.93 -3.46
CA ARG A 210 -15.35 -7.81 -2.50
C ARG A 210 -15.32 -8.81 -1.34
N GLU A 211 -14.61 -9.93 -1.49
CA GLU A 211 -14.64 -11.07 -0.56
C GLU A 211 -13.37 -11.24 0.27
N GLU A 212 -12.38 -10.34 0.11
CA GLU A 212 -11.16 -10.46 0.89
C GLU A 212 -11.41 -10.21 2.38
N LEU A 213 -11.00 -11.16 3.19
CA LEU A 213 -10.95 -11.00 4.64
C LEU A 213 -9.87 -9.97 5.00
N PRO A 214 -10.11 -9.12 6.01
CA PRO A 214 -9.09 -8.19 6.47
C PRO A 214 -7.87 -8.97 7.02
N PRO A 215 -6.65 -8.45 6.84
CA PRO A 215 -5.45 -9.10 7.36
C PRO A 215 -5.52 -9.20 8.88
N ARG A 216 -5.09 -10.35 9.41
CA ARG A 216 -5.10 -10.60 10.84
C ARG A 216 -4.17 -9.66 11.60
N ASN A 217 -3.02 -9.36 11.02
CA ASN A 217 -2.01 -8.50 11.63
C ASN A 217 -1.69 -7.32 10.72
N ILE A 218 -1.48 -6.16 11.33
CA ILE A 218 -1.05 -4.92 10.66
C ILE A 218 0.15 -4.34 11.38
N VAL A 219 0.92 -3.53 10.66
CA VAL A 219 2.01 -2.72 11.22
C VAL A 219 1.58 -1.27 11.21
N ILE A 220 1.45 -0.68 12.39
CA ILE A 220 0.97 0.69 12.60
C ILE A 220 2.16 1.62 12.70
N ILE A 221 2.09 2.73 11.98
CA ILE A 221 3.04 3.83 12.00
C ILE A 221 2.34 5.03 12.65
N PRO A 222 2.74 5.44 13.85
CA PRO A 222 2.21 6.63 14.49
C PRO A 222 2.58 7.90 13.71
N SER A 223 1.65 8.86 13.62
CA SER A 223 1.92 10.12 12.92
C SER A 223 2.72 11.14 13.76
N ILE A 224 2.70 11.02 15.07
CA ILE A 224 3.20 12.05 15.98
C ILE A 224 4.45 11.58 16.77
N SER A 225 4.62 10.29 16.94
CA SER A 225 5.66 9.77 17.82
C SER A 225 6.80 9.09 17.05
N SER A 226 8.03 9.34 17.51
CA SER A 226 9.25 8.60 17.11
C SER A 226 9.24 7.15 17.62
N THR A 227 8.07 6.59 17.89
CA THR A 227 7.94 5.22 18.39
C THR A 227 8.18 4.24 17.27
N PRO A 228 8.82 3.09 17.55
CA PRO A 228 8.96 2.01 16.58
C PRO A 228 7.59 1.49 16.12
N GLU A 229 7.60 0.77 15.03
CA GLU A 229 6.42 0.10 14.48
C GLU A 229 5.62 -0.64 15.58
N ILE A 230 4.31 -0.43 15.58
CA ILE A 230 3.40 -1.02 16.55
C ILE A 230 2.58 -2.10 15.86
N LYS A 231 2.48 -3.28 16.45
CA LYS A 231 1.64 -4.36 15.92
C LYS A 231 0.18 -4.15 16.31
N GLY A 232 -0.72 -4.34 15.34
CA GLY A 232 -2.16 -4.36 15.55
C GLY A 232 -2.74 -5.71 15.14
N GLU A 233 -3.67 -6.25 15.92
CA GLU A 233 -4.39 -7.49 15.65
C GLU A 233 -5.84 -7.19 15.29
N PHE A 234 -6.38 -7.86 14.27
CA PHE A 234 -7.76 -7.73 13.83
C PHE A 234 -8.73 -8.13 14.94
N LEU A 235 -9.73 -7.29 15.18
CA LEU A 235 -10.75 -7.52 16.20
C LEU A 235 -12.11 -7.80 15.57
N SER A 236 -12.60 -6.92 14.72
CA SER A 236 -13.90 -7.04 14.04
C SER A 236 -14.04 -6.04 12.89
N SER A 237 -15.04 -6.24 12.05
CA SER A 237 -15.50 -5.21 11.13
C SER A 237 -16.13 -4.04 11.88
N ALA A 238 -15.90 -2.82 11.42
CA ALA A 238 -16.53 -1.62 11.93
C ALA A 238 -17.79 -1.31 11.10
N PRO A 239 -18.95 -1.09 11.71
CA PRO A 239 -20.19 -0.82 10.99
C PRO A 239 -20.23 0.59 10.40
N MET A 240 -19.52 1.54 11.00
CA MET A 240 -19.45 2.90 10.53
C MET A 240 -18.27 3.10 9.57
N VAL A 241 -18.52 3.76 8.45
CA VAL A 241 -17.52 4.12 7.46
C VAL A 241 -16.99 5.54 7.77
N ASN A 242 -15.69 5.74 7.61
CA ASN A 242 -15.13 7.08 7.67
C ASN A 242 -15.40 7.76 6.30
N PRO A 243 -16.21 8.83 6.25
CA PRO A 243 -16.56 9.47 4.97
C PRO A 243 -15.37 10.11 4.27
N SER A 244 -14.30 10.41 5.00
CA SER A 244 -13.08 11.04 4.45
C SER A 244 -12.08 10.05 3.85
N ILE A 245 -12.29 8.74 4.00
CA ILE A 245 -11.34 7.72 3.56
C ILE A 245 -12.10 6.62 2.81
N VAL A 246 -11.70 6.36 1.57
CA VAL A 246 -12.28 5.27 0.77
C VAL A 246 -11.85 3.92 1.33
N GLY A 247 -12.81 3.02 1.55
CA GLY A 247 -12.53 1.66 2.00
C GLY A 247 -13.55 1.13 3.00
N LYS A 248 -13.38 -0.14 3.37
CA LYS A 248 -14.12 -0.76 4.47
C LYS A 248 -13.38 -0.52 5.77
N ASN A 249 -14.10 -0.19 6.82
CA ASN A 249 -13.52 0.03 8.14
C ASN A 249 -13.47 -1.26 8.96
N PHE A 250 -12.33 -1.43 9.61
CA PHE A 250 -12.08 -2.56 10.50
C PHE A 250 -11.48 -2.08 11.80
N PHE A 251 -11.84 -2.77 12.88
CA PHE A 251 -11.26 -2.52 14.19
C PHE A 251 -10.08 -3.44 14.43
N TYR A 252 -8.97 -2.84 14.87
CA TYR A 252 -7.76 -3.50 15.31
C TYR A 252 -7.44 -3.12 16.74
N VAL A 253 -6.76 -4.01 17.43
CA VAL A 253 -6.30 -3.80 18.81
C VAL A 253 -4.78 -3.83 18.84
N THR A 254 -4.18 -2.89 19.58
CA THR A 254 -2.76 -2.89 19.86
C THR A 254 -2.49 -2.95 21.36
N ASP A 255 -1.44 -3.68 21.75
CA ASP A 255 -0.98 -3.74 23.13
C ASP A 255 -0.23 -2.46 23.56
N ASN A 256 -0.04 -1.52 22.66
CA ASN A 256 0.64 -0.26 22.94
C ASN A 256 -0.38 0.80 23.41
N ASN A 257 -0.08 1.41 24.55
CA ASN A 257 -0.87 2.51 25.13
C ASN A 257 -0.25 3.90 24.89
N LYS A 258 0.79 4.00 24.05
CA LYS A 258 1.50 5.25 23.78
C LYS A 258 0.80 6.13 22.74
N LEU A 259 -0.13 5.57 21.95
CA LEU A 259 -0.89 6.34 20.99
C LEU A 259 -1.91 7.23 21.69
N LYS A 260 -2.14 8.42 21.16
CA LYS A 260 -3.12 9.36 21.71
C LYS A 260 -4.52 9.08 21.13
N ILE A 261 -5.56 9.19 21.96
CA ILE A 261 -6.94 9.09 21.51
C ILE A 261 -7.22 10.16 20.45
N GLY A 262 -7.78 9.77 19.30
CA GLY A 262 -8.00 10.66 18.16
C GLY A 262 -6.79 10.84 17.26
N GLU A 263 -5.62 10.26 17.60
CA GLU A 263 -4.45 10.30 16.74
C GLU A 263 -4.72 9.61 15.42
N ARG A 264 -4.35 10.27 14.32
CA ARG A 264 -4.33 9.65 13.00
C ARG A 264 -3.11 8.73 12.89
N ILE A 265 -3.31 7.58 12.29
CA ILE A 265 -2.24 6.61 12.08
C ILE A 265 -2.23 6.15 10.63
N SER A 266 -1.07 5.72 10.19
CA SER A 266 -0.92 4.94 8.98
C SER A 266 -0.66 3.49 9.34
N ALA A 267 -1.06 2.54 8.50
CA ALA A 267 -0.77 1.14 8.73
C ALA A 267 -0.41 0.44 7.43
N TYR A 268 0.66 -0.35 7.46
CA TYR A 268 0.96 -1.27 6.38
C TYR A 268 0.14 -2.54 6.55
N VAL A 269 -0.57 -2.85 5.48
CA VAL A 269 -1.35 -4.06 5.34
C VAL A 269 -0.65 -4.93 4.31
N ALA A 270 -0.22 -6.12 4.73
CA ALA A 270 0.23 -7.13 3.79
C ALA A 270 -0.96 -7.53 2.92
N GLN A 271 -0.85 -7.36 1.61
CA GLN A 271 -1.83 -7.93 0.71
C GLN A 271 -1.64 -9.45 0.69
N PRO A 272 -2.72 -10.24 0.67
CA PRO A 272 -2.60 -11.64 0.38
C PRO A 272 -1.85 -11.77 -0.95
N ASN A 273 -0.90 -12.70 -1.01
CA ASN A 273 -0.10 -12.97 -2.20
C ASN A 273 -1.04 -13.00 -3.39
N ASP A 274 -0.99 -11.95 -4.19
CA ASP A 274 -1.54 -11.97 -5.51
C ASP A 274 -0.78 -13.11 -6.20
N GLN A 275 -1.47 -14.19 -6.57
CA GLN A 275 -0.85 -15.33 -7.24
C GLN A 275 -0.32 -14.96 -8.64
N GLN A 276 -0.29 -13.66 -8.94
CA GLN A 276 0.26 -13.14 -10.18
C GLN A 276 1.79 -13.31 -10.14
N ASN A 277 2.29 -13.90 -11.21
CA ASN A 277 3.73 -14.02 -11.39
C ASN A 277 4.30 -12.66 -11.76
N TYR A 278 5.09 -12.11 -10.88
CA TYR A 278 5.85 -10.90 -11.14
C TYR A 278 7.29 -11.24 -11.48
N LEU A 279 7.89 -10.43 -12.33
CA LEU A 279 9.28 -10.50 -12.74
C LEU A 279 10.00 -9.25 -12.26
N LEU A 280 11.18 -9.40 -11.72
CA LEU A 280 12.05 -8.28 -11.35
C LEU A 280 12.96 -7.93 -12.52
N VAL A 281 12.77 -6.73 -13.06
CA VAL A 281 13.55 -6.17 -14.16
C VAL A 281 14.57 -5.17 -13.60
N PRO A 282 15.88 -5.37 -13.80
CA PRO A 282 16.90 -4.42 -13.35
C PRO A 282 16.72 -3.04 -13.99
N ASN A 283 17.05 -1.97 -13.27
CA ASN A 283 17.00 -0.60 -13.81
C ASN A 283 17.83 -0.43 -15.08
N SER A 284 18.98 -1.09 -15.14
CA SER A 284 19.89 -1.05 -16.30
C SER A 284 19.34 -1.70 -17.57
N SER A 285 18.29 -2.52 -17.44
CA SER A 285 17.62 -3.19 -18.57
C SER A 285 16.54 -2.33 -19.21
N VAL A 286 16.10 -1.23 -18.55
CA VAL A 286 15.00 -0.40 -19.01
C VAL A 286 15.52 0.68 -19.94
N VAL A 287 14.99 0.71 -21.16
CA VAL A 287 15.22 1.79 -22.13
C VAL A 287 13.91 2.51 -22.40
N TRP A 288 14.00 3.82 -22.59
CA TRP A 288 12.84 4.67 -22.85
C TRP A 288 12.81 5.06 -24.32
N SER A 289 11.72 4.78 -25.01
CA SER A 289 11.48 5.19 -26.39
C SER A 289 10.06 5.66 -26.56
N ASN A 290 9.86 6.83 -27.16
CA ASN A 290 8.54 7.49 -27.35
C ASN A 290 7.72 7.57 -26.04
N GLY A 291 8.39 7.88 -24.91
CA GLY A 291 7.74 8.00 -23.61
C GLY A 291 7.26 6.67 -22.99
N GLN A 292 7.63 5.55 -23.59
CA GLN A 292 7.26 4.20 -23.13
C GLN A 292 8.51 3.42 -22.67
N PRO A 293 8.38 2.58 -21.63
CA PRO A 293 9.46 1.72 -21.16
C PRO A 293 9.54 0.42 -21.96
N TRP A 294 10.75 0.02 -22.31
CA TRP A 294 11.06 -1.18 -23.08
C TRP A 294 12.26 -1.91 -22.50
N ALA A 295 12.39 -3.19 -22.82
CA ALA A 295 13.58 -3.98 -22.57
C ALA A 295 13.91 -4.84 -23.79
N TYR A 296 15.17 -5.20 -23.95
CA TYR A 296 15.62 -6.14 -24.96
C TYR A 296 15.76 -7.53 -24.38
N ILE A 297 15.15 -8.50 -25.05
CA ILE A 297 15.18 -9.92 -24.69
C ILE A 297 15.99 -10.65 -25.77
N ARG A 298 16.98 -11.44 -25.35
CA ARG A 298 17.71 -12.33 -26.22
C ARG A 298 16.88 -13.58 -26.53
N ILE A 299 16.65 -13.82 -27.80
CA ILE A 299 15.88 -14.95 -28.30
C ILE A 299 16.76 -16.20 -28.32
N LYS A 300 16.41 -17.22 -27.56
CA LYS A 300 17.21 -18.44 -27.40
C LYS A 300 17.42 -19.23 -28.71
N SER A 301 16.50 -19.16 -29.64
CA SER A 301 16.52 -19.94 -30.88
C SER A 301 17.54 -19.45 -31.91
N ASN A 302 17.78 -18.16 -31.97
CA ASN A 302 18.64 -17.55 -33.01
C ASN A 302 19.68 -16.56 -32.45
N GLY A 303 19.62 -16.26 -31.14
CA GLY A 303 20.54 -15.31 -30.48
C GLY A 303 20.23 -13.83 -30.73
N ASN A 304 19.20 -13.53 -31.53
CA ASN A 304 18.80 -12.15 -31.82
C ASN A 304 18.19 -11.46 -30.59
N PHE A 305 18.15 -10.13 -30.63
CA PHE A 305 17.54 -9.32 -29.59
C PHE A 305 16.20 -8.74 -30.07
N GLU A 306 15.17 -8.89 -29.26
CA GLU A 306 13.81 -8.40 -29.51
C GLU A 306 13.42 -7.41 -28.44
N ARG A 307 12.89 -6.25 -28.86
CA ARG A 307 12.38 -5.24 -27.94
C ARG A 307 10.97 -5.59 -27.47
N ARG A 308 10.79 -5.68 -26.15
CA ARG A 308 9.50 -5.95 -25.53
C ARG A 308 9.06 -4.85 -24.58
N SER A 309 7.77 -4.51 -24.62
CA SER A 309 7.20 -3.45 -23.79
C SER A 309 7.11 -3.86 -22.33
N LEU A 310 7.51 -2.93 -21.45
CA LEU A 310 7.37 -3.01 -20.00
C LEU A 310 6.15 -2.22 -19.50
N GLN A 311 5.15 -1.99 -20.32
CA GLN A 311 3.96 -1.23 -19.95
C GLN A 311 3.30 -1.80 -18.68
N GLY A 312 2.97 -0.93 -17.73
CA GLY A 312 2.41 -1.32 -16.44
C GLY A 312 3.46 -1.69 -15.39
N MET A 313 4.75 -1.47 -15.68
CA MET A 313 5.81 -1.66 -14.68
C MET A 313 5.60 -0.74 -13.48
N ARG A 314 6.02 -1.21 -12.30
CA ARG A 314 5.99 -0.48 -11.04
C ARG A 314 7.36 -0.54 -10.40
N GLU A 315 7.75 0.53 -9.74
CA GLU A 315 8.98 0.54 -8.96
C GLU A 315 8.87 -0.43 -7.77
N ALA A 316 9.92 -1.20 -7.54
CA ALA A 316 10.00 -2.12 -6.42
C ALA A 316 11.34 -2.03 -5.72
N GLU A 317 11.26 -1.93 -4.41
CA GLU A 317 12.39 -2.21 -3.54
C GLU A 317 12.34 -3.69 -3.16
N ASN A 318 13.26 -4.49 -3.69
CA ASN A 318 13.45 -5.86 -3.26
C ASN A 318 14.80 -6.00 -2.55
N GLY A 319 14.84 -5.69 -1.27
CA GLY A 319 16.04 -5.75 -0.46
C GLY A 319 17.12 -4.75 -0.91
N SER A 320 18.24 -5.23 -1.42
CA SER A 320 19.36 -4.41 -1.92
C SER A 320 19.36 -4.18 -3.43
N GLU A 321 18.45 -4.78 -4.20
CA GLU A 321 18.34 -4.60 -5.65
C GLU A 321 17.18 -3.66 -5.98
N TYR A 322 17.49 -2.45 -6.43
CA TYR A 322 16.52 -1.54 -7.04
C TYR A 322 16.17 -2.04 -8.44
N GLY A 323 14.89 -2.13 -8.76
CA GLY A 323 14.41 -2.58 -10.04
C GLY A 323 12.94 -2.29 -10.26
N TRP A 324 12.43 -2.74 -11.39
CA TRP A 324 11.04 -2.61 -11.79
C TRP A 324 10.33 -3.96 -11.71
N ILE A 325 9.10 -3.92 -11.27
CA ILE A 325 8.23 -5.09 -11.21
C ILE A 325 7.32 -5.06 -12.43
N VAL A 326 7.32 -6.15 -13.17
CA VAL A 326 6.48 -6.34 -14.35
C VAL A 326 5.64 -7.60 -14.16
N LEU A 327 4.37 -7.53 -14.55
CA LEU A 327 3.52 -8.71 -14.61
C LEU A 327 3.98 -9.63 -15.75
N GLU A 328 4.05 -10.93 -15.51
CA GLU A 328 4.34 -11.91 -16.54
C GLU A 328 3.32 -11.78 -17.69
N GLY A 329 3.80 -11.61 -18.91
CA GLY A 329 2.97 -11.41 -20.10
C GLY A 329 3.80 -11.35 -21.37
N LYS A 330 4.14 -10.15 -21.84
CA LYS A 330 5.06 -9.96 -22.98
C LYS A 330 6.49 -10.39 -22.64
N ILE A 331 6.88 -10.29 -21.37
CA ILE A 331 8.12 -10.83 -20.81
C ILE A 331 7.75 -12.04 -19.96
N LYS A 332 8.50 -13.11 -20.07
CA LYS A 332 8.23 -14.40 -19.41
C LYS A 332 9.36 -14.78 -18.46
N VAL A 333 9.05 -15.72 -17.60
CA VAL A 333 10.08 -16.39 -16.78
C VAL A 333 11.08 -17.07 -17.68
N ASP A 334 12.35 -17.06 -17.27
CA ASP A 334 13.50 -17.60 -18.03
C ASP A 334 13.84 -16.85 -19.32
N ASP A 335 13.17 -15.74 -19.66
CA ASP A 335 13.65 -14.85 -20.70
C ASP A 335 15.01 -14.26 -20.31
N GLU A 336 15.91 -14.14 -21.28
CA GLU A 336 17.24 -13.55 -21.10
C GLU A 336 17.15 -12.05 -21.39
N ILE A 337 17.03 -11.24 -20.33
CA ILE A 337 16.93 -9.78 -20.44
C ILE A 337 18.32 -9.15 -20.50
N VAL A 338 18.52 -8.21 -21.43
CA VAL A 338 19.77 -7.45 -21.53
C VAL A 338 19.91 -6.52 -20.33
N THR A 339 21.02 -6.65 -19.60
CA THR A 339 21.33 -5.84 -18.41
C THR A 339 22.42 -4.80 -18.66
N ASN A 340 23.23 -4.98 -19.69
CA ASN A 340 24.19 -4.01 -20.17
C ASN A 340 24.14 -3.94 -21.70
N GLY A 341 24.25 -2.74 -22.29
CA GLY A 341 24.17 -2.53 -23.73
C GLY A 341 22.75 -2.34 -24.30
N ALA A 342 21.72 -2.28 -23.45
CA ALA A 342 20.33 -2.07 -23.91
C ALA A 342 20.13 -0.77 -24.70
N GLN A 343 20.84 0.30 -24.32
CA GLN A 343 20.79 1.58 -25.03
C GLN A 343 21.49 1.53 -26.40
N LEU A 344 22.55 0.74 -26.52
CA LEU A 344 23.19 0.49 -27.81
C LEU A 344 22.23 -0.22 -28.77
N LEU A 345 21.56 -1.26 -28.30
CA LEU A 345 20.55 -1.97 -29.09
C LEU A 345 19.44 -1.02 -29.57
N LEU A 346 19.01 -0.10 -28.71
CA LEU A 346 18.03 0.91 -29.10
C LEU A 346 18.57 1.82 -30.21
N SER A 347 19.83 2.25 -30.13
CA SER A 347 20.48 3.05 -31.15
C SER A 347 20.57 2.31 -32.46
N GLU A 348 20.98 1.04 -32.47
CA GLU A 348 21.07 0.24 -33.69
C GLU A 348 19.67 -0.02 -34.31
N GLU A 349 18.63 -0.22 -33.50
CA GLU A 349 17.27 -0.40 -34.02
C GLU A 349 16.71 0.80 -34.77
N PHE A 350 17.11 2.02 -34.38
CA PHE A 350 16.61 3.26 -34.98
C PHE A 350 17.62 3.95 -35.92
N LYS A 351 18.81 3.40 -36.14
CA LYS A 351 19.90 3.99 -36.92
C LYS A 351 19.47 4.43 -38.33
N TYR A 352 18.62 3.65 -38.97
CA TYR A 352 18.14 3.95 -40.33
C TYR A 352 16.93 4.92 -40.36
N GLN A 353 16.18 5.05 -39.30
CA GLN A 353 15.04 5.98 -39.25
C GLN A 353 15.50 7.44 -39.17
N ILE A 354 16.67 7.67 -38.56
CA ILE A 354 17.25 9.02 -38.42
C ILE A 354 17.85 9.51 -39.74
N LYS A 355 18.29 8.60 -40.64
CA LYS A 355 18.88 8.96 -41.94
C LYS A 355 17.85 9.42 -42.99
N ASN A 356 16.65 8.85 -42.97
CA ASN A 356 15.60 9.21 -43.93
C ASN A 356 14.93 10.58 -43.65
N GLU A 357 15.09 11.15 -42.48
CA GLU A 357 14.58 12.50 -42.17
C GLU A 357 15.54 13.63 -42.61
N ASN A 358 16.76 13.33 -42.99
CA ASN A 358 17.75 14.32 -43.41
C ASN A 358 18.04 14.31 -44.92
N GLU A 359 17.34 13.50 -45.72
CA GLU A 359 17.50 13.39 -47.19
C GLU A 359 16.32 14.00 -47.99
N ASP A 360 15.40 14.73 -47.36
CA ASP A 360 14.34 15.51 -48.05
C ASP A 360 14.70 17.00 -48.15
#